data_7298c9a6bb3d79663d007e7f09993dac
#
_entry.id   7298c9a6bb3d79663d007e7f09993dac
#
_cell.length_a   1.000
_cell.length_b   1.000
_cell.length_c   1.000
_cell.angle_alpha   90.00
_cell.angle_beta   90.00
_cell.angle_gamma   90.00
#
_symmetry.space_group_name_H-M   'P 1'
#
loop_
_entity.id
_entity.type
_entity.pdbx_description
1 polymer ?
#
loop_
_entity_poly.entity_id
_entity_poly.type
_entity_poly.pdbx_seq_one_letter_code
_entity_poly.pdbx_strand_id
1 'polypeptide(L)'
;MANSVFAKLLGQGDYLEYPAADGTSIEPGMGLERIQEGGETRVQPVSTAGAESTLIAREQRNPPRSSTGNPLDQEYNPGDNVESRGFTQHEEARLRLAAGADLATASNATVAEGDELGWYSDGTLAKNQGNPQYEALEAVDNSGAASGDHAVITVKQQE
;
A
#
# COMPACT_ATOMS: atom_id res chain seq x y z
N MET A 1 5.57 -17.05 7.86
CA MET A 1 5.13 -15.63 7.91
C MET A 1 5.42 -14.99 6.55
N ALA A 2 4.44 -14.30 6.00
CA ALA A 2 4.64 -13.63 4.71
C ALA A 2 5.58 -12.43 4.89
N ASN A 3 6.59 -12.31 4.05
CA ASN A 3 7.62 -11.27 4.11
C ASN A 3 7.83 -10.54 2.78
N SER A 4 6.91 -10.72 1.84
CA SER A 4 6.93 -10.10 0.51
C SER A 4 5.58 -9.44 0.20
N VAL A 5 5.62 -8.26 -0.41
CA VAL A 5 4.41 -7.56 -0.87
C VAL A 5 3.73 -8.36 -1.98
N PHE A 6 4.46 -8.75 -3.01
CA PHE A 6 3.87 -9.49 -4.13
C PHE A 6 3.79 -10.98 -3.85
N ALA A 7 2.56 -11.50 -3.77
CA ALA A 7 2.28 -12.90 -3.50
C ALA A 7 2.30 -13.75 -4.78
N LYS A 8 1.82 -13.20 -5.90
CA LYS A 8 1.79 -13.87 -7.19
C LYS A 8 2.07 -12.86 -8.30
N LEU A 9 3.10 -13.13 -9.08
CA LEU A 9 3.51 -12.32 -10.21
C LEU A 9 3.12 -13.00 -11.51
N LEU A 10 2.41 -12.30 -12.38
CA LEU A 10 1.98 -12.78 -13.69
C LEU A 10 2.66 -12.08 -14.85
N GLY A 11 3.46 -11.07 -14.58
CA GLY A 11 4.17 -10.31 -15.60
C GLY A 11 5.41 -9.61 -15.05
N GLN A 12 6.09 -8.88 -15.93
CA GLN A 12 7.20 -8.01 -15.55
C GLN A 12 6.63 -6.60 -15.37
N GLY A 13 6.14 -6.30 -14.17
CA GLY A 13 5.80 -4.93 -13.81
C GLY A 13 7.07 -4.06 -13.75
N ASP A 14 6.92 -2.76 -14.02
CA ASP A 14 8.00 -1.82 -13.93
C ASP A 14 8.54 -1.75 -12.49
N TYR A 15 9.84 -1.92 -12.37
CA TYR A 15 10.55 -1.73 -11.12
C TYR A 15 11.16 -0.33 -11.10
N LEU A 16 10.79 0.46 -10.10
CA LEU A 16 11.17 1.85 -10.00
C LEU A 16 11.70 2.17 -8.61
N GLU A 17 12.66 3.08 -8.54
CA GLU A 17 13.18 3.63 -7.30
C GLU A 17 13.10 5.15 -7.36
N TYR A 18 12.40 5.73 -6.39
CA TYR A 18 12.30 7.17 -6.21
C TYR A 18 12.47 7.53 -4.74
N PRO A 19 13.07 8.68 -4.41
CA PRO A 19 13.11 9.12 -3.02
C PRO A 19 11.69 9.41 -2.49
N ALA A 20 11.48 9.09 -1.22
CA ALA A 20 10.26 9.46 -0.53
C ALA A 20 10.16 10.98 -0.37
N ALA A 21 8.98 11.52 -0.55
CA ALA A 21 8.70 12.95 -0.37
C ALA A 21 8.95 13.38 1.07
N ASP A 22 9.25 14.67 1.26
CA ASP A 22 9.48 15.23 2.58
C ASP A 22 8.21 15.14 3.45
N GLY A 23 8.38 14.79 4.70
CA GLY A 23 7.28 14.68 5.66
C GLY A 23 6.39 13.46 5.49
N THR A 24 6.73 12.50 4.62
CA THR A 24 5.95 11.27 4.43
C THR A 24 6.65 10.07 5.05
N SER A 25 5.85 9.13 5.56
CA SER A 25 6.29 7.78 5.93
C SER A 25 5.57 6.79 5.03
N ILE A 26 6.31 5.86 4.45
CA ILE A 26 5.77 4.89 3.50
C ILE A 26 5.99 3.49 4.04
N GLU A 27 4.91 2.76 4.25
CA GLU A 27 4.97 1.35 4.59
C GLU A 27 4.96 0.48 3.33
N PRO A 28 5.69 -0.65 3.32
CA PRO A 28 5.54 -1.64 2.27
C PRO A 28 4.06 -2.08 2.13
N GLY A 29 3.57 -2.14 0.90
CA GLY A 29 2.17 -2.43 0.61
C GLY A 29 1.27 -1.20 0.45
N MET A 30 1.79 0.01 0.62
CA MET A 30 1.06 1.24 0.30
C MET A 30 1.05 1.52 -1.19
N GLY A 31 -0.07 2.07 -1.67
CA GLY A 31 -0.18 2.67 -3.01
C GLY A 31 0.53 4.02 -3.06
N LEU A 32 1.27 4.23 -4.13
CA LEU A 32 2.11 5.41 -4.29
C LEU A 32 1.68 6.25 -5.48
N GLU A 33 1.93 7.54 -5.38
CA GLU A 33 1.85 8.49 -6.50
C GLU A 33 3.18 9.23 -6.65
N ARG A 34 3.50 9.60 -7.88
CA ARG A 34 4.69 10.41 -8.18
C ARG A 34 4.36 11.88 -8.10
N ILE A 35 5.21 12.63 -7.45
CA ILE A 35 5.12 14.10 -7.36
C ILE A 35 6.42 14.73 -7.80
N GLN A 36 6.37 16.04 -8.07
CA GLN A 36 7.57 16.86 -8.30
C GLN A 36 7.80 17.72 -7.06
N GLU A 37 8.93 17.51 -6.42
CA GLU A 37 9.33 18.23 -5.21
C GLU A 37 10.80 18.62 -5.29
N GLY A 38 11.08 19.90 -5.12
CA GLY A 38 12.46 20.41 -5.21
C GLY A 38 13.16 20.21 -6.56
N GLY A 39 12.39 20.05 -7.65
CA GLY A 39 12.94 19.76 -8.99
C GLY A 39 13.24 18.28 -9.24
N GLU A 40 12.90 17.40 -8.32
CA GLU A 40 13.09 15.96 -8.44
C GLU A 40 11.74 15.24 -8.47
N THR A 41 11.70 14.09 -9.16
CA THR A 41 10.57 13.16 -9.04
C THR A 41 10.68 12.39 -7.74
N ARG A 42 9.68 12.49 -6.90
CA ARG A 42 9.56 11.76 -5.62
C ARG A 42 8.28 10.97 -5.56
N VAL A 43 8.15 10.11 -4.58
CA VAL A 43 6.94 9.34 -4.32
C VAL A 43 6.38 9.65 -2.94
N GLN A 44 5.06 9.60 -2.86
CA GLN A 44 4.32 9.69 -1.60
C GLN A 44 3.16 8.68 -1.62
N PRO A 45 2.58 8.35 -0.46
CA PRO A 45 1.32 7.61 -0.45
C PRO A 45 0.26 8.32 -1.28
N VAL A 46 -0.60 7.57 -1.97
CA VAL A 46 -1.76 8.13 -2.66
C VAL A 46 -2.50 9.09 -1.75
N SER A 47 -2.73 10.31 -2.21
CA SER A 47 -3.30 11.39 -1.40
C SER A 47 -4.77 11.66 -1.68
N THR A 48 -5.36 11.00 -2.67
CA THR A 48 -6.76 11.18 -3.07
C THR A 48 -7.51 9.86 -3.03
N ALA A 49 -8.61 9.82 -2.28
CA ALA A 49 -9.47 8.65 -2.23
C ALA A 49 -10.03 8.30 -3.61
N GLY A 50 -10.02 7.03 -3.98
CA GLY A 50 -10.45 6.54 -5.29
C GLY A 50 -9.48 6.82 -6.43
N ALA A 51 -8.25 7.23 -6.13
CA ALA A 51 -7.22 7.43 -7.16
C ALA A 51 -6.90 6.14 -7.91
N GLU A 52 -6.55 6.29 -9.19
CA GLU A 52 -6.01 5.20 -10.00
C GLU A 52 -4.49 5.15 -9.79
N SER A 53 -4.02 4.24 -8.95
CA SER A 53 -2.60 3.99 -8.80
C SER A 53 -2.30 2.50 -8.90
N THR A 54 -1.30 2.19 -9.70
CA THR A 54 -0.77 0.83 -9.83
C THR A 54 0.64 0.71 -9.28
N LEU A 55 1.20 1.79 -8.72
CA LEU A 55 2.55 1.79 -8.16
C LEU A 55 2.47 1.43 -6.67
N ILE A 56 3.14 0.36 -6.28
CA ILE A 56 3.08 -0.20 -4.93
C ILE A 56 4.49 -0.18 -4.30
N ALA A 57 4.58 0.30 -3.06
CA ALA A 57 5.80 0.22 -2.28
C ALA A 57 6.12 -1.24 -1.95
N ARG A 58 7.34 -1.67 -2.22
CA ARG A 58 7.84 -2.99 -1.87
C ARG A 58 8.55 -2.97 -0.51
N GLU A 59 8.77 -4.14 0.03
CA GLU A 59 9.68 -4.33 1.16
C GLU A 59 11.10 -3.87 0.78
N GLN A 60 11.83 -3.29 1.73
CA GLN A 60 13.22 -2.90 1.52
C GLN A 60 14.11 -4.14 1.37
N ARG A 61 14.91 -4.18 0.29
CA ARG A 61 15.86 -5.29 0.07
C ARG A 61 17.06 -5.23 1.00
N ASN A 62 17.47 -4.02 1.33
CA ASN A 62 18.63 -3.75 2.19
C ASN A 62 18.20 -2.89 3.38
N PRO A 63 17.41 -3.43 4.31
CA PRO A 63 17.01 -2.66 5.48
C PRO A 63 18.25 -2.29 6.32
N PRO A 64 18.20 -1.20 7.10
CA PRO A 64 19.27 -0.84 8.00
C PRO A 64 19.65 -2.03 8.89
N ARG A 65 20.94 -2.20 9.19
CA ARG A 65 21.45 -3.34 10.01
C ARG A 65 20.79 -3.43 11.39
N SER A 66 20.25 -2.32 11.88
CA SER A 66 19.54 -2.24 13.16
C SER A 66 18.07 -2.67 13.06
N SER A 67 17.55 -2.89 11.84
CA SER A 67 16.15 -3.28 11.68
C SER A 67 15.98 -4.74 12.04
N THR A 68 15.05 -4.99 12.95
CA THR A 68 14.62 -6.32 13.37
C THR A 68 13.14 -6.48 13.09
N GLY A 69 12.72 -7.67 12.67
CA GLY A 69 11.32 -7.96 12.44
C GLY A 69 10.99 -8.31 10.99
N ASN A 70 9.69 -8.29 10.69
CA ASN A 70 9.20 -8.60 9.35
C ASN A 70 9.55 -7.47 8.38
N PRO A 71 10.13 -7.75 7.19
CA PRO A 71 10.36 -6.72 6.16
C PRO A 71 9.14 -5.89 5.78
N LEU A 72 7.93 -6.44 5.90
CA LEU A 72 6.69 -5.70 5.65
C LEU A 72 6.42 -4.59 6.67
N ASP A 73 7.02 -4.64 7.86
CA ASP A 73 6.81 -3.67 8.92
C ASP A 73 7.89 -2.58 8.95
N GLN A 74 8.78 -2.57 7.95
CA GLN A 74 9.87 -1.61 7.88
C GLN A 74 9.52 -0.44 6.95
N GLU A 75 9.23 0.70 7.56
CA GLU A 75 8.87 1.92 6.87
C GLU A 75 10.07 2.56 6.16
N TYR A 76 9.77 3.25 5.06
CA TYR A 76 10.68 4.21 4.42
C TYR A 76 10.48 5.58 5.08
N ASN A 77 11.59 6.20 5.45
CA ASN A 77 11.60 7.57 5.97
C ASN A 77 11.66 8.60 4.83
N PRO A 78 11.33 9.87 5.09
CA PRO A 78 11.51 10.94 4.11
C PRO A 78 12.93 10.94 3.51
N GLY A 79 13.02 11.00 2.19
CA GLY A 79 14.27 10.97 1.45
C GLY A 79 14.88 9.59 1.20
N ASP A 80 14.38 8.53 1.83
CA ASP A 80 14.83 7.16 1.52
C ASP A 80 14.42 6.79 0.09
N ASN A 81 15.26 6.01 -0.58
CA ASN A 81 14.89 5.41 -1.87
C ASN A 81 13.84 4.33 -1.66
N VAL A 82 12.64 4.60 -2.16
CA VAL A 82 11.52 3.68 -2.10
C VAL A 82 11.59 2.72 -3.27
N GLU A 83 11.75 1.45 -2.96
CA GLU A 83 11.59 0.38 -3.94
C GLU A 83 10.10 0.20 -4.24
N SER A 84 9.72 0.36 -5.50
CA SER A 84 8.34 0.23 -5.92
C SER A 84 8.21 -0.59 -7.18
N ARG A 85 7.02 -1.11 -7.40
CA ARG A 85 6.71 -1.91 -8.60
C ARG A 85 5.32 -1.58 -9.11
N GLY A 86 5.17 -1.56 -10.42
CA GLY A 86 3.86 -1.53 -11.08
C GLY A 86 3.07 -2.80 -10.77
N PHE A 87 1.80 -2.64 -10.45
CA PHE A 87 0.87 -3.72 -10.15
C PHE A 87 0.02 -3.98 -11.39
N THR A 88 0.01 -5.20 -11.89
CA THR A 88 -0.68 -5.56 -13.13
C THR A 88 -1.90 -6.44 -12.86
N GLN A 89 -2.81 -6.47 -13.83
CA GLN A 89 -4.06 -7.24 -13.75
C GLN A 89 -3.82 -8.70 -13.33
N HIS A 90 -4.63 -9.19 -12.43
CA HIS A 90 -4.60 -10.53 -11.83
C HIS A 90 -3.37 -10.86 -10.97
N GLU A 91 -2.44 -9.94 -10.79
CA GLU A 91 -1.40 -10.13 -9.78
C GLU A 91 -2.00 -10.08 -8.37
N GLU A 92 -1.35 -10.80 -7.47
CA GLU A 92 -1.73 -10.86 -6.07
C GLU A 92 -0.65 -10.20 -5.22
N ALA A 93 -1.07 -9.34 -4.32
CA ALA A 93 -0.19 -8.62 -3.41
C ALA A 93 -0.77 -8.51 -2.01
N ARG A 94 0.11 -8.28 -1.05
CA ARG A 94 -0.23 -7.93 0.33
C ARG A 94 -0.11 -6.43 0.47
N LEU A 95 -1.27 -5.78 0.53
CA LEU A 95 -1.37 -4.33 0.62
C LEU A 95 -1.82 -3.90 2.01
N ARG A 96 -1.68 -2.62 2.31
CA ARG A 96 -2.12 -2.07 3.59
C ARG A 96 -3.60 -1.76 3.56
N LEU A 97 -4.32 -2.24 4.56
CA LEU A 97 -5.72 -1.92 4.84
C LEU A 97 -5.77 -0.80 5.88
N ALA A 98 -6.59 0.21 5.62
CA ALA A 98 -6.75 1.36 6.51
C ALA A 98 -7.14 0.94 7.93
N ALA A 99 -6.72 1.73 8.91
CA ALA A 99 -7.22 1.61 10.28
C ALA A 99 -8.62 2.23 10.38
N GLY A 100 -9.51 1.61 11.15
CA GLY A 100 -10.87 2.12 11.32
C GLY A 100 -10.91 3.55 11.86
N ALA A 101 -9.95 3.91 12.73
CA ALA A 101 -9.85 5.26 13.29
C ALA A 101 -9.49 6.35 12.25
N ASP A 102 -8.89 5.98 11.12
CA ASP A 102 -8.52 6.91 10.06
C ASP A 102 -9.69 7.17 9.08
N LEU A 103 -10.67 6.28 9.04
CA LEU A 103 -11.80 6.34 8.12
C LEU A 103 -12.98 7.11 8.71
N ALA A 104 -13.70 7.85 7.88
CA ALA A 104 -14.97 8.47 8.27
C ALA A 104 -16.02 7.42 8.71
N THR A 105 -15.93 6.22 8.16
CA THR A 105 -16.77 5.08 8.51
C THR A 105 -15.87 3.88 8.79
N ALA A 106 -15.65 3.56 10.06
CA ALA A 106 -14.73 2.51 10.50
C ALA A 106 -15.04 1.13 9.89
N SER A 107 -16.31 0.80 9.66
CA SER A 107 -16.71 -0.47 9.04
C SER A 107 -16.22 -0.64 7.58
N ASN A 108 -15.72 0.42 6.94
CA ASN A 108 -15.04 0.28 5.64
C ASN A 108 -13.69 -0.43 5.74
N ALA A 109 -13.15 -0.60 6.95
CA ALA A 109 -12.00 -1.45 7.25
C ALA A 109 -12.37 -2.88 7.68
N THR A 110 -13.66 -3.24 7.70
CA THR A 110 -14.13 -4.63 7.87
C THR A 110 -14.36 -5.23 6.49
N VAL A 111 -13.46 -6.08 6.06
CA VAL A 111 -13.41 -6.65 4.71
C VAL A 111 -13.69 -8.14 4.75
N ALA A 112 -14.56 -8.61 3.87
CA ALA A 112 -14.79 -10.02 3.59
C ALA A 112 -14.06 -10.44 2.31
N GLU A 113 -13.82 -11.73 2.15
CA GLU A 113 -13.33 -12.27 0.88
C GLU A 113 -14.30 -11.93 -0.25
N GLY A 114 -13.77 -11.42 -1.37
CA GLY A 114 -14.55 -10.98 -2.52
C GLY A 114 -14.99 -9.50 -2.47
N ASP A 115 -14.77 -8.80 -1.37
CA ASP A 115 -15.06 -7.36 -1.31
C ASP A 115 -14.16 -6.57 -2.25
N GLU A 116 -14.76 -5.55 -2.87
CA GLU A 116 -14.03 -4.61 -3.72
C GLU A 116 -13.41 -3.48 -2.88
N LEU A 117 -12.14 -3.19 -3.16
CA LEU A 117 -11.36 -2.21 -2.43
C LEU A 117 -10.80 -1.13 -3.36
N GLY A 118 -10.77 0.10 -2.88
CA GLY A 118 -10.14 1.24 -3.54
C GLY A 118 -9.12 1.93 -2.62
N TRP A 119 -8.30 2.80 -3.20
CA TRP A 119 -7.35 3.59 -2.43
C TRP A 119 -8.03 4.63 -1.54
N TYR A 120 -7.60 4.69 -0.31
CA TYR A 120 -7.87 5.78 0.61
C TYR A 120 -6.75 6.84 0.52
N SER A 121 -6.97 8.04 1.06
CA SER A 121 -6.08 9.20 0.91
C SER A 121 -4.75 9.14 1.69
N ASP A 122 -4.42 8.01 2.27
CA ASP A 122 -3.16 7.75 2.96
C ASP A 122 -2.34 6.61 2.31
N GLY A 123 -2.74 6.18 1.12
CA GLY A 123 -2.09 5.07 0.41
C GLY A 123 -2.50 3.68 0.88
N THR A 124 -3.50 3.57 1.75
CA THR A 124 -4.08 2.29 2.18
C THR A 124 -5.34 1.95 1.40
N LEU A 125 -5.83 0.73 1.53
CA LEU A 125 -7.07 0.28 0.94
C LEU A 125 -8.23 0.36 1.93
N ALA A 126 -9.43 0.63 1.42
CA ALA A 126 -10.67 0.50 2.17
C ALA A 126 -11.84 0.22 1.23
N LYS A 127 -12.98 -0.23 1.78
CA LYS A 127 -14.24 -0.32 1.04
C LYS A 127 -14.81 1.06 0.76
N ASN A 128 -15.62 1.18 -0.27
CA ASN A 128 -16.43 2.37 -0.58
C ASN A 128 -15.60 3.65 -0.84
N GLN A 129 -14.38 3.51 -1.36
CA GLN A 129 -13.53 4.67 -1.68
C GLN A 129 -13.73 5.21 -3.10
N GLY A 130 -14.70 4.68 -3.83
CA GLY A 130 -14.85 4.95 -5.26
C GLY A 130 -13.78 4.21 -6.07
N ASN A 131 -14.01 4.05 -7.36
CA ASN A 131 -13.08 3.42 -8.31
C ASN A 131 -12.34 2.18 -7.74
N PRO A 132 -13.06 1.12 -7.35
CA PRO A 132 -12.42 -0.06 -6.78
C PRO A 132 -11.56 -0.75 -7.84
N GLN A 133 -10.33 -1.08 -7.49
CA GLN A 133 -9.36 -1.70 -8.40
C GLN A 133 -8.92 -3.08 -7.92
N TYR A 134 -9.26 -3.44 -6.70
CA TYR A 134 -8.76 -4.64 -6.04
C TYR A 134 -9.91 -5.46 -5.46
N GLU A 135 -9.71 -6.77 -5.47
CA GLU A 135 -10.59 -7.75 -4.81
C GLU A 135 -9.87 -8.38 -3.63
N ALA A 136 -10.51 -8.40 -2.48
CA ALA A 136 -9.97 -9.06 -1.30
C ALA A 136 -9.99 -10.59 -1.47
N LEU A 137 -8.86 -11.23 -1.18
CA LEU A 137 -8.71 -12.68 -1.23
C LEU A 137 -8.83 -13.34 0.16
N GLU A 138 -9.02 -12.52 1.18
CA GLU A 138 -9.19 -12.98 2.56
C GLU A 138 -10.06 -12.00 3.35
N ALA A 139 -10.60 -12.45 4.46
CA ALA A 139 -11.34 -11.59 5.38
C ALA A 139 -10.39 -10.96 6.40
N VAL A 140 -10.46 -9.64 6.58
CA VAL A 140 -9.70 -8.89 7.59
C VAL A 140 -10.61 -7.85 8.23
N ASP A 141 -10.62 -7.79 9.55
CA ASP A 141 -11.30 -6.74 10.31
C ASP A 141 -10.29 -5.84 11.01
N ASN A 142 -10.13 -4.64 10.50
CA ASN A 142 -9.27 -3.59 11.07
C ASN A 142 -10.08 -2.38 11.56
N SER A 143 -11.38 -2.54 11.73
CA SER A 143 -12.30 -1.45 12.09
C SER A 143 -12.06 -0.89 13.50
N GLY A 144 -11.51 -1.69 14.39
CA GLY A 144 -11.18 -1.27 15.76
C GLY A 144 -9.74 -0.74 15.92
N ALA A 145 -8.95 -0.69 14.86
CA ALA A 145 -7.55 -0.27 14.95
C ALA A 145 -7.41 1.23 15.19
N ALA A 146 -6.40 1.60 15.96
CA ALA A 146 -6.03 2.99 16.21
C ALA A 146 -5.45 3.62 14.92
N SER A 147 -5.44 4.96 14.87
CA SER A 147 -4.88 5.69 13.72
C SER A 147 -3.45 5.26 13.41
N GLY A 148 -3.18 4.96 12.15
CA GLY A 148 -1.89 4.48 11.66
C GLY A 148 -1.63 2.99 11.85
N ASP A 149 -2.47 2.25 12.56
CA ASP A 149 -2.32 0.79 12.73
C ASP A 149 -2.92 0.04 11.52
N HIS A 150 -2.21 0.08 10.42
CA HIS A 150 -2.64 -0.53 9.16
C HIS A 150 -2.45 -2.04 9.18
N ALA A 151 -3.50 -2.79 8.85
CA ALA A 151 -3.40 -4.23 8.66
C ALA A 151 -2.81 -4.58 7.29
N VAL A 152 -2.40 -5.82 7.11
CA VAL A 152 -2.00 -6.37 5.81
C VAL A 152 -3.13 -7.26 5.31
N ILE A 153 -3.52 -7.06 4.06
CA ILE A 153 -4.56 -7.84 3.38
C ILE A 153 -4.07 -8.33 2.03
N THR A 154 -4.34 -9.59 1.72
CA THR A 154 -4.04 -10.16 0.40
C THR A 154 -5.15 -9.80 -0.57
N VAL A 155 -4.76 -9.21 -1.68
CA VAL A 155 -5.68 -8.75 -2.72
C VAL A 155 -5.21 -9.17 -4.11
N LYS A 156 -6.13 -9.16 -5.05
CA LYS A 156 -5.88 -9.35 -6.48
C LYS A 156 -6.33 -8.10 -7.23
N GLN A 157 -5.51 -7.61 -8.15
CA GLN A 157 -5.92 -6.52 -9.02
C GLN A 157 -6.94 -7.01 -10.06
N GLN A 158 -8.06 -6.30 -10.19
CA GLN A 158 -9.14 -6.65 -11.11
C GLN A 158 -8.93 -6.05 -12.49
N GLU A 159 -8.59 -4.80 -12.58
CA GLU A 159 -8.33 -4.10 -13.87
C GLU A 159 -7.29 -2.99 -13.73
#